data_be053e753d5163e22585bcd7b89f4c93
#
_entry.id   be053e753d5163e22585bcd7b89f4c93
#
_cell.length_a   1.000
_cell.length_b   1.000
_cell.length_c   1.000
_cell.angle_alpha   90.00
_cell.angle_beta   90.00
_cell.angle_gamma   90.00
#
_symmetry.space_group_name_H-M   'P 1'
#
loop_
_entity.id
_entity.type
_entity.pdbx_description
1 polymer ?
#
loop_
_entity_poly.entity_id
_entity_poly.type
_entity_poly.pdbx_seq_one_letter_code
_entity_poly.pdbx_strand_id
1 'polypeptide(L)'
;AQVFDGEVSWGINMMSQQPEKSDQETTDNLKLENNDFPDSFMDYKSKGYSAELIGKETFDGTETFKIKLTKEPKTIDGKKEDDITFYFFDTENYVPIAIQTMITQGPSKGMTMEITMSDYQEVEGLYFPFSQTQGIKDQPSLPLIIDSIELNPIIDENEFKFPEN
;
A
#
# COMPACT_ATOMS: atom_id res chain seq x y z
N ALA A 1 6.40 -8.89 10.77
CA ALA A 1 6.90 -8.46 9.45
C ALA A 1 6.55 -9.51 8.42
N GLN A 2 6.22 -9.10 7.22
CA GLN A 2 6.01 -9.95 6.06
C GLN A 2 7.14 -9.68 5.07
N VAL A 3 7.69 -10.74 4.50
CA VAL A 3 8.79 -10.69 3.54
C VAL A 3 8.33 -11.36 2.26
N PHE A 4 8.75 -10.83 1.11
CA PHE A 4 8.44 -11.36 -0.20
C PHE A 4 9.69 -11.29 -1.09
N ASP A 5 10.10 -12.44 -1.65
CA ASP A 5 11.29 -12.56 -2.50
C ASP A 5 10.99 -12.48 -4.01
N GLY A 6 9.74 -12.16 -4.36
CA GLY A 6 9.23 -12.16 -5.73
C GLY A 6 8.47 -13.46 -6.11
N GLU A 7 8.67 -14.54 -5.38
CA GLU A 7 8.00 -15.83 -5.63
C GLU A 7 7.25 -16.36 -4.42
N VAL A 8 7.84 -16.22 -3.22
CA VAL A 8 7.32 -16.75 -1.96
C VAL A 8 7.18 -15.64 -0.94
N SER A 9 6.02 -15.55 -0.32
CA SER A 9 5.81 -14.70 0.86
C SER A 9 5.98 -15.52 2.14
N TRP A 10 6.57 -14.91 3.15
CA TRP A 10 6.74 -15.51 4.46
C TRP A 10 6.79 -14.46 5.57
N GLY A 11 6.65 -14.88 6.80
CA GLY A 11 6.75 -14.01 7.97
C GLY A 11 7.07 -14.80 9.22
N ILE A 12 7.25 -14.10 10.34
CA ILE A 12 7.45 -14.76 11.64
C ILE A 12 6.07 -15.01 12.27
N ASN A 13 5.76 -16.27 12.49
CA ASN A 13 4.56 -16.64 13.23
C ASN A 13 4.66 -16.14 14.67
N MET A 14 3.69 -15.34 15.11
CA MET A 14 3.74 -14.67 16.42
C MET A 14 3.67 -15.64 17.61
N MET A 15 3.08 -16.82 17.43
CA MET A 15 2.94 -17.83 18.49
C MET A 15 4.17 -18.72 18.60
N SER A 16 4.65 -19.26 17.47
CA SER A 16 5.80 -20.16 17.43
C SER A 16 7.16 -19.44 17.39
N GLN A 17 7.16 -18.13 17.03
CA GLN A 17 8.36 -17.33 16.75
C GLN A 17 9.25 -17.94 15.65
N GLN A 18 8.66 -18.75 14.77
CA GLN A 18 9.35 -19.39 13.67
C GLN A 18 8.94 -18.78 12.33
N PRO A 19 9.82 -18.79 11.32
CA PRO A 19 9.47 -18.42 9.96
C PRO A 19 8.37 -19.35 9.42
N GLU A 20 7.36 -18.80 8.81
CA GLU A 20 6.25 -19.53 8.20
C GLU A 20 5.92 -18.93 6.84
N LYS A 21 5.80 -19.79 5.81
CA LYS A 21 5.38 -19.36 4.48
C LYS A 21 3.91 -18.99 4.49
N SER A 22 3.58 -17.90 3.81
CA SER A 22 2.18 -17.54 3.55
C SER A 22 1.51 -18.60 2.66
N ASP A 23 0.19 -18.63 2.70
CA ASP A 23 -0.56 -19.46 1.76
C ASP A 23 -0.43 -18.95 0.31
N GLN A 24 -0.91 -19.77 -0.64
CA GLN A 24 -0.79 -19.46 -2.06
C GLN A 24 -1.59 -18.21 -2.45
N GLU A 25 -2.78 -18.03 -1.89
CA GLU A 25 -3.63 -16.86 -2.16
C GLU A 25 -2.96 -15.55 -1.73
N THR A 26 -2.40 -15.52 -0.53
CA THR A 26 -1.63 -14.38 -0.02
C THR A 26 -0.41 -14.10 -0.91
N THR A 27 0.33 -15.14 -1.28
CA THR A 27 1.51 -15.01 -2.14
C THR A 27 1.15 -14.47 -3.53
N ASP A 28 0.07 -14.97 -4.14
CA ASP A 28 -0.37 -14.53 -5.47
C ASP A 28 -0.88 -13.09 -5.44
N ASN A 29 -1.58 -12.66 -4.39
CA ASN A 29 -1.99 -11.28 -4.21
C ASN A 29 -0.80 -10.34 -4.03
N LEU A 30 0.25 -10.75 -3.32
CA LEU A 30 1.49 -9.96 -3.20
C LEU A 30 2.24 -9.83 -4.52
N LYS A 31 2.20 -10.85 -5.39
CA LYS A 31 2.74 -10.75 -6.76
C LYS A 31 2.04 -9.63 -7.55
N LEU A 32 0.71 -9.51 -7.41
CA LEU A 32 -0.04 -8.42 -8.03
C LEU A 32 0.37 -7.05 -7.45
N GLU A 33 0.51 -6.95 -6.12
CA GLU A 33 0.94 -5.72 -5.46
C GLU A 33 2.35 -5.29 -5.86
N ASN A 34 3.25 -6.23 -6.14
CA ASN A 34 4.61 -5.92 -6.61
C ASN A 34 4.62 -5.20 -7.96
N ASN A 35 3.58 -5.34 -8.78
CA ASN A 35 3.42 -4.58 -10.02
C ASN A 35 3.16 -3.08 -9.76
N ASP A 36 2.79 -2.72 -8.54
CA ASP A 36 2.51 -1.34 -8.15
C ASP A 36 3.78 -0.55 -7.79
N PHE A 37 4.93 -1.22 -7.65
CA PHE A 37 6.18 -0.53 -7.38
C PHE A 37 6.72 0.19 -8.63
N PRO A 38 7.28 1.41 -8.52
CA PRO A 38 7.35 2.25 -7.30
C PRO A 38 6.05 3.02 -7.01
N ASP A 39 5.11 3.07 -7.94
CA ASP A 39 3.84 3.77 -7.79
C ASP A 39 2.75 3.13 -8.65
N SER A 40 1.54 2.99 -8.09
CA SER A 40 0.40 2.34 -8.76
C SER A 40 -0.08 3.09 -10.00
N PHE A 41 0.13 4.40 -10.09
CA PHE A 41 -0.25 5.21 -11.27
C PHE A 41 0.77 5.14 -12.39
N MET A 42 2.02 4.73 -12.10
CA MET A 42 3.03 4.58 -13.14
C MET A 42 2.59 3.48 -14.11
N ASP A 43 2.46 3.85 -15.38
CA ASP A 43 2.04 2.96 -16.47
C ASP A 43 0.70 2.22 -16.19
N TYR A 44 -0.18 2.80 -15.39
CA TYR A 44 -1.42 2.17 -14.94
C TYR A 44 -2.27 1.60 -16.11
N LYS A 45 -2.31 2.29 -17.27
CA LYS A 45 -3.05 1.79 -18.44
C LYS A 45 -2.46 0.52 -19.03
N SER A 46 -1.13 0.41 -19.08
CA SER A 46 -0.45 -0.78 -19.59
C SER A 46 -0.58 -1.97 -18.64
N LYS A 47 -0.76 -1.69 -17.33
CA LYS A 47 -1.12 -2.68 -16.31
C LYS A 47 -2.59 -3.11 -16.37
N GLY A 48 -3.41 -2.51 -17.25
CA GLY A 48 -4.86 -2.78 -17.33
C GLY A 48 -5.68 -2.08 -16.23
N TYR A 49 -5.08 -1.16 -15.48
CA TYR A 49 -5.77 -0.41 -14.43
C TYR A 49 -6.58 0.74 -15.02
N SER A 50 -7.59 1.19 -14.29
CA SER A 50 -8.37 2.39 -14.63
C SER A 50 -8.33 3.41 -13.51
N ALA A 51 -8.11 4.67 -13.86
CA ALA A 51 -8.15 5.81 -12.95
C ALA A 51 -9.32 6.73 -13.35
N GLU A 52 -10.19 7.03 -12.39
CA GLU A 52 -11.38 7.84 -12.57
C GLU A 52 -11.37 9.02 -11.61
N LEU A 53 -11.47 10.25 -12.12
CA LEU A 53 -11.67 11.42 -11.27
C LEU A 53 -13.14 11.44 -10.81
N ILE A 54 -13.35 11.16 -9.52
CA ILE A 54 -14.69 11.21 -8.90
C ILE A 54 -15.15 12.65 -8.71
N GLY A 55 -14.23 13.57 -8.39
CA GLY A 55 -14.53 14.97 -8.19
C GLY A 55 -13.58 15.63 -7.21
N LYS A 56 -14.00 16.77 -6.68
CA LYS A 56 -13.31 17.43 -5.58
C LYS A 56 -14.00 17.12 -4.26
N GLU A 57 -13.19 16.91 -3.21
CA GLU A 57 -13.65 16.65 -1.86
C GLU A 57 -12.69 17.32 -0.87
N THR A 58 -13.21 17.82 0.25
CA THR A 58 -12.36 18.34 1.33
C THR A 58 -11.94 17.19 2.23
N PHE A 59 -10.63 16.99 2.36
CA PHE A 59 -10.06 16.03 3.27
C PHE A 59 -9.23 16.76 4.33
N ASP A 60 -9.59 16.62 5.60
CA ASP A 60 -8.95 17.30 6.75
C ASP A 60 -8.66 18.80 6.51
N GLY A 61 -9.66 19.51 5.97
CA GLY A 61 -9.58 20.94 5.68
C GLY A 61 -8.88 21.32 4.37
N THR A 62 -8.29 20.38 3.65
CA THR A 62 -7.62 20.59 2.36
C THR A 62 -8.53 20.21 1.20
N GLU A 63 -8.65 21.06 0.18
CA GLU A 63 -9.36 20.71 -1.05
C GLU A 63 -8.55 19.69 -1.86
N THR A 64 -9.17 18.57 -2.23
CA THR A 64 -8.51 17.48 -2.92
C THR A 64 -9.24 17.06 -4.18
N PHE A 65 -8.49 16.51 -5.14
CA PHE A 65 -9.03 15.67 -6.20
C PHE A 65 -9.15 14.23 -5.67
N LYS A 66 -10.37 13.69 -5.65
CA LYS A 66 -10.61 12.30 -5.32
C LYS A 66 -10.54 11.45 -6.57
N ILE A 67 -9.58 10.53 -6.60
CA ILE A 67 -9.37 9.62 -7.73
C ILE A 67 -9.63 8.19 -7.27
N LYS A 68 -10.48 7.47 -8.01
CA LYS A 68 -10.68 6.03 -7.87
C LYS A 68 -9.72 5.31 -8.79
N LEU A 69 -8.82 4.51 -8.23
CA LEU A 69 -7.98 3.58 -8.97
C LEU A 69 -8.56 2.17 -8.82
N THR A 70 -8.88 1.53 -9.95
CA THR A 70 -9.27 0.12 -10.00
C THR A 70 -8.13 -0.66 -10.63
N LYS A 71 -7.60 -1.62 -9.89
CA LYS A 71 -6.47 -2.46 -10.26
C LYS A 71 -6.91 -3.86 -10.68
N GLU A 72 -5.95 -4.74 -10.93
CA GLU A 72 -6.24 -6.14 -11.18
C GLU A 72 -6.94 -6.78 -9.98
N PRO A 73 -8.05 -7.54 -10.20
CA PRO A 73 -8.79 -8.16 -9.10
C PRO A 73 -7.93 -9.11 -8.26
N LYS A 74 -8.02 -8.98 -6.94
CA LYS A 74 -7.39 -9.89 -5.97
C LYS A 74 -8.26 -11.12 -5.73
N THR A 75 -7.63 -12.21 -5.30
CA THR A 75 -8.35 -13.39 -4.82
C THR A 75 -8.54 -13.27 -3.31
N ILE A 76 -9.79 -13.34 -2.84
CA ILE A 76 -10.16 -13.27 -1.42
C ILE A 76 -11.09 -14.43 -1.11
N ASP A 77 -10.69 -15.32 -0.21
CA ASP A 77 -11.44 -16.55 0.12
C ASP A 77 -11.79 -17.38 -1.13
N GLY A 78 -10.83 -17.48 -2.08
CA GLY A 78 -10.97 -18.22 -3.34
C GLY A 78 -11.83 -17.51 -4.40
N LYS A 79 -12.26 -16.25 -4.21
CA LYS A 79 -13.07 -15.48 -5.14
C LYS A 79 -12.32 -14.25 -5.64
N LYS A 80 -12.52 -13.91 -6.92
CA LYS A 80 -12.00 -12.65 -7.46
C LYS A 80 -12.86 -11.49 -6.97
N GLU A 81 -12.22 -10.50 -6.34
CA GLU A 81 -12.82 -9.26 -5.88
C GLU A 81 -12.07 -8.07 -6.47
N ASP A 82 -12.80 -6.99 -6.79
CA ASP A 82 -12.19 -5.78 -7.34
C ASP A 82 -11.25 -5.16 -6.32
N ASP A 83 -10.03 -4.83 -6.76
CA ASP A 83 -9.06 -4.06 -5.96
C ASP A 83 -9.23 -2.56 -6.26
N ILE A 84 -9.96 -1.89 -5.40
CA ILE A 84 -10.30 -0.47 -5.54
C ILE A 84 -9.62 0.33 -4.42
N THR A 85 -8.92 1.38 -4.83
CA THR A 85 -8.28 2.33 -3.92
C THR A 85 -8.70 3.76 -4.28
N PHE A 86 -9.06 4.55 -3.28
CA PHE A 86 -9.34 5.97 -3.44
C PHE A 86 -8.13 6.78 -2.97
N TYR A 87 -7.67 7.68 -3.82
CA TYR A 87 -6.59 8.62 -3.54
C TYR A 87 -7.15 10.04 -3.44
N PHE A 88 -6.63 10.80 -2.49
CA PHE A 88 -6.96 12.21 -2.29
C PHE A 88 -5.71 13.04 -2.55
N PHE A 89 -5.66 13.68 -3.71
CA PHE A 89 -4.54 14.52 -4.12
C PHE A 89 -4.84 15.98 -3.76
N ASP A 90 -3.92 16.64 -3.05
CA ASP A 90 -3.96 18.09 -2.84
C ASP A 90 -4.11 18.81 -4.18
N THR A 91 -5.03 19.79 -4.27
CA THR A 91 -5.29 20.53 -5.51
C THR A 91 -4.21 21.56 -5.84
N GLU A 92 -3.33 21.92 -4.91
CA GLU A 92 -2.26 22.91 -5.09
C GLU A 92 -0.92 22.24 -5.47
N ASN A 93 -0.53 21.19 -4.74
CA ASN A 93 0.77 20.52 -4.87
C ASN A 93 0.69 19.21 -5.64
N TYR A 94 -0.52 18.68 -5.86
CA TYR A 94 -0.77 17.42 -6.57
C TYR A 94 -0.08 16.19 -5.93
N VAL A 95 0.18 16.26 -4.63
CA VAL A 95 0.66 15.11 -3.86
C VAL A 95 -0.51 14.39 -3.21
N PRO A 96 -0.47 13.06 -3.04
CA PRO A 96 -1.51 12.34 -2.31
C PRO A 96 -1.40 12.66 -0.82
N ILE A 97 -2.48 13.10 -0.18
CA ILE A 97 -2.52 13.36 1.26
C ILE A 97 -3.30 12.30 2.02
N ALA A 98 -4.10 11.49 1.32
CA ALA A 98 -4.77 10.33 1.90
C ALA A 98 -5.01 9.24 0.87
N ILE A 99 -5.07 8.01 1.38
CA ILE A 99 -5.43 6.80 0.64
C ILE A 99 -6.48 6.05 1.44
N GLN A 100 -7.55 5.58 0.79
CA GLN A 100 -8.58 4.74 1.39
C GLN A 100 -8.76 3.47 0.58
N THR A 101 -8.74 2.32 1.25
CA THR A 101 -9.01 1.01 0.64
C THR A 101 -9.86 0.15 1.56
N MET A 102 -10.60 -0.81 1.02
CA MET A 102 -11.40 -1.73 1.82
C MET A 102 -10.51 -2.83 2.41
N ILE A 103 -10.68 -3.11 3.71
CA ILE A 103 -10.05 -4.25 4.36
C ILE A 103 -10.79 -5.51 3.92
N THR A 104 -10.07 -6.44 3.31
CA THR A 104 -10.65 -7.64 2.68
C THR A 104 -10.59 -8.88 3.56
N GLN A 105 -9.79 -8.87 4.63
CA GLN A 105 -9.57 -10.04 5.49
C GLN A 105 -9.54 -9.67 6.98
N GLY A 106 -9.67 -10.68 7.84
CA GLY A 106 -9.55 -10.52 9.28
C GLY A 106 -10.78 -9.90 9.96
N PRO A 107 -10.67 -9.56 11.26
CA PRO A 107 -11.81 -9.06 12.07
C PRO A 107 -12.39 -7.72 11.58
N SER A 108 -11.61 -6.95 10.86
CA SER A 108 -12.00 -5.63 10.31
C SER A 108 -12.47 -5.70 8.85
N LYS A 109 -12.72 -6.89 8.31
CA LYS A 109 -13.20 -7.09 6.93
C LYS A 109 -14.43 -6.22 6.65
N GLY A 110 -14.41 -5.49 5.52
CA GLY A 110 -15.47 -4.58 5.10
C GLY A 110 -15.34 -3.16 5.65
N MET A 111 -14.42 -2.92 6.59
CA MET A 111 -14.09 -1.57 7.02
C MET A 111 -13.11 -0.90 6.05
N THR A 112 -13.03 0.43 6.10
CA THR A 112 -12.09 1.19 5.29
C THR A 112 -10.79 1.38 6.07
N MET A 113 -9.68 0.93 5.49
CA MET A 113 -8.33 1.33 5.89
C MET A 113 -8.07 2.74 5.34
N GLU A 114 -7.54 3.61 6.18
CA GLU A 114 -7.11 4.95 5.80
C GLU A 114 -5.65 5.16 6.15
N ILE A 115 -4.90 5.68 5.18
CA ILE A 115 -3.52 6.14 5.35
C ILE A 115 -3.53 7.63 5.06
N THR A 116 -3.00 8.45 5.96
CA THR A 116 -2.77 9.88 5.69
C THR A 116 -1.28 10.12 5.51
N MET A 117 -0.93 11.13 4.72
CA MET A 117 0.44 11.47 4.38
C MET A 117 0.66 12.97 4.49
N SER A 118 1.76 13.38 5.11
CA SER A 118 2.14 14.78 5.30
C SER A 118 3.65 14.92 5.41
N ASP A 119 4.15 16.15 5.64
CA ASP A 119 5.57 16.46 5.74
C ASP A 119 6.36 15.91 4.54
N TYR A 120 5.95 16.35 3.35
CA TYR A 120 6.62 15.98 2.10
C TYR A 120 7.99 16.65 2.01
N GLN A 121 9.04 15.84 1.89
CA GLN A 121 10.42 16.31 1.78
C GLN A 121 11.06 15.78 0.50
N GLU A 122 11.99 16.58 -0.05
CA GLU A 122 12.75 16.19 -1.23
C GLU A 122 13.92 15.27 -0.86
N VAL A 123 14.00 14.14 -1.55
CA VAL A 123 15.13 13.21 -1.47
C VAL A 123 15.60 12.93 -2.91
N GLU A 124 16.78 13.40 -3.28
CA GLU A 124 17.39 13.22 -4.61
C GLU A 124 16.46 13.60 -5.78
N GLY A 125 15.69 14.68 -5.63
CA GLY A 125 14.78 15.20 -6.66
C GLY A 125 13.39 14.56 -6.68
N LEU A 126 13.09 13.64 -5.76
CA LEU A 126 11.76 13.05 -5.56
C LEU A 126 11.17 13.51 -4.23
N TYR A 127 9.84 13.61 -4.15
CA TYR A 127 9.15 14.01 -2.93
C TYR A 127 8.51 12.80 -2.25
N PHE A 128 8.83 12.63 -0.96
CA PHE A 128 8.30 11.55 -0.11
C PHE A 128 7.63 12.11 1.14
N PRO A 129 6.51 11.52 1.61
CA PRO A 129 5.91 11.89 2.89
C PRO A 129 6.75 11.35 4.05
N PHE A 130 7.21 12.21 4.95
CA PHE A 130 7.98 11.83 6.14
C PHE A 130 7.09 11.57 7.36
N SER A 131 5.82 11.97 7.31
CA SER A 131 4.83 11.68 8.33
C SER A 131 3.63 10.97 7.71
N GLN A 132 3.28 9.82 8.28
CA GLN A 132 2.12 9.04 7.85
C GLN A 132 1.32 8.60 9.07
N THR A 133 0.02 8.37 8.89
CA THR A 133 -0.79 7.64 9.86
C THR A 133 -1.49 6.50 9.15
N GLN A 134 -1.73 5.40 9.86
CA GLN A 134 -2.47 4.28 9.34
C GLN A 134 -3.49 3.78 10.37
N GLY A 135 -4.71 3.55 9.95
CA GLY A 135 -5.77 3.05 10.81
C GLY A 135 -7.06 2.75 10.08
N ILE A 136 -8.07 2.35 10.83
CA ILE A 136 -9.44 2.25 10.31
C ILE A 136 -10.01 3.66 10.28
N LYS A 137 -10.62 4.02 9.15
CA LYS A 137 -11.26 5.34 8.98
C LYS A 137 -12.20 5.65 10.14
N ASP A 138 -12.16 6.90 10.60
CA ASP A 138 -12.94 7.41 11.74
C ASP A 138 -12.58 6.76 13.11
N GLN A 139 -11.41 6.10 13.20
CA GLN A 139 -10.88 5.53 14.44
C GLN A 139 -9.46 6.05 14.71
N PRO A 140 -8.93 5.87 15.93
CA PRO A 140 -7.54 6.22 16.22
C PRO A 140 -6.58 5.51 15.27
N SER A 141 -5.64 6.25 14.69
CA SER A 141 -4.62 5.76 13.77
C SER A 141 -3.25 5.66 14.44
N LEU A 142 -2.38 4.82 13.88
CA LEU A 142 -1.00 4.66 14.32
C LEU A 142 -0.09 5.60 13.51
N PRO A 143 0.70 6.46 14.17
CA PRO A 143 1.67 7.30 13.47
C PRO A 143 2.88 6.49 13.04
N LEU A 144 3.39 6.82 11.86
CA LEU A 144 4.67 6.38 11.32
C LEU A 144 5.46 7.63 10.93
N ILE A 145 6.56 7.88 11.60
CA ILE A 145 7.50 8.96 11.27
C ILE A 145 8.71 8.33 10.62
N ILE A 146 9.11 8.86 9.47
CA ILE A 146 10.27 8.42 8.70
C ILE A 146 11.44 9.34 9.03
N ASP A 147 12.53 8.79 9.55
CA ASP A 147 13.71 9.56 9.93
C ASP A 147 14.58 9.86 8.71
N SER A 148 14.71 8.91 7.77
CA SER A 148 15.51 9.06 6.56
C SER A 148 15.07 8.10 5.47
N ILE A 149 15.32 8.48 4.22
CA ILE A 149 15.12 7.65 3.02
C ILE A 149 16.44 7.62 2.24
N GLU A 150 16.89 6.43 1.88
CA GLU A 150 18.01 6.21 0.97
C GLU A 150 17.48 5.55 -0.31
N LEU A 151 17.82 6.12 -1.47
CA LEU A 151 17.39 5.57 -2.75
C LEU A 151 18.46 4.57 -3.27
N ASN A 152 17.96 3.46 -3.82
CA ASN A 152 18.78 2.41 -4.42
C ASN A 152 19.93 1.91 -3.50
N PRO A 153 19.68 1.62 -2.22
CA PRO A 153 20.72 1.09 -1.34
C PRO A 153 21.23 -0.26 -1.84
N ILE A 154 22.44 -0.62 -1.47
CA ILE A 154 22.94 -1.97 -1.71
C ILE A 154 22.24 -2.92 -0.72
N ILE A 155 21.47 -3.86 -1.25
CA ILE A 155 20.69 -4.81 -0.45
C ILE A 155 21.21 -6.22 -0.72
N ASP A 156 21.38 -7.05 0.34
CA ASP A 156 21.61 -8.48 0.19
C ASP A 156 20.29 -9.19 -0.12
N GLU A 157 20.13 -9.70 -1.33
CA GLU A 157 18.94 -10.44 -1.75
C GLU A 157 18.64 -11.67 -0.87
N ASN A 158 19.62 -12.19 -0.13
CA ASN A 158 19.40 -13.31 0.78
C ASN A 158 18.52 -12.92 1.98
N GLU A 159 18.41 -11.65 2.32
CA GLU A 159 17.54 -11.18 3.41
C GLU A 159 16.06 -11.43 3.12
N PHE A 160 15.67 -11.54 1.83
CA PHE A 160 14.29 -11.79 1.43
C PHE A 160 13.94 -13.27 1.29
N LYS A 161 14.95 -14.14 1.24
CA LYS A 161 14.73 -15.58 1.09
C LYS A 161 14.16 -16.21 2.35
N PHE A 162 13.30 -17.19 2.17
CA PHE A 162 12.83 -17.99 3.29
C PHE A 162 14.02 -18.68 3.97
N PRO A 163 14.23 -18.50 5.30
CA PRO A 163 15.35 -19.13 5.98
C PRO A 163 15.21 -20.65 5.98
N GLU A 164 16.17 -21.32 5.35
CA GLU A 164 16.31 -22.78 5.42
C GLU A 164 16.98 -23.15 6.73
N ASN A 165 16.36 -24.05 7.52
CA ASN A 165 16.91 -24.57 8.78
C ASN A 165 18.05 -25.56 8.51
#